data_8b9c5d682199eaa0d7fd299218c258b0
#
_entry.id   8b9c5d682199eaa0d7fd299218c258b0
#
_cell.length_a   1.000
_cell.length_b   1.000
_cell.length_c   1.000
_cell.angle_alpha   90.00
_cell.angle_beta   90.00
_cell.angle_gamma   90.00
#
_symmetry.space_group_name_H-M   'P 1'
#
loop_
_entity.id
_entity.type
_entity.pdbx_description
1 polymer ?
#
loop_
_entity_poly.entity_id
_entity_poly.type
_entity_poly.pdbx_seq_one_letter_code
_entity_poly.pdbx_strand_id
1 'polypeptide(L)'
;MKSRDTLLRAKRFEASETARKVGDLEHMIREFEQMAIDLNRQISAEEDRTGVKDTTHFAYSTFAKAACQRRMNLQASIEGLAAKLDAAIRERDAAQADLAAAAIPDPRDQVRSRRRMDRGSGATMR
;
A
#
# COMPACT_ATOMS: atom_id res chain seq x y z
N MET A 1 -8.70 -29.32 13.86
CA MET A 1 -9.60 -28.18 13.93
C MET A 1 -8.97 -26.95 14.56
N LYS A 2 -8.38 -27.03 15.74
CA LYS A 2 -7.61 -25.92 16.32
C LYS A 2 -6.42 -25.50 15.43
N SER A 3 -5.75 -26.45 14.78
CA SER A 3 -4.63 -26.16 13.88
C SER A 3 -5.07 -25.41 12.61
N ARG A 4 -6.27 -25.73 12.09
CA ARG A 4 -6.83 -25.02 10.93
C ARG A 4 -7.24 -23.59 11.31
N ASP A 5 -7.90 -23.42 12.45
CA ASP A 5 -8.28 -22.10 12.95
C ASP A 5 -7.07 -21.22 13.21
N THR A 6 -6.01 -21.80 13.77
CA THR A 6 -4.73 -21.12 14.00
C THR A 6 -4.09 -20.72 12.67
N LEU A 7 -4.10 -21.62 11.68
CA LEU A 7 -3.57 -21.34 10.35
C LEU A 7 -4.35 -20.21 9.66
N LEU A 8 -5.69 -20.25 9.69
CA LEU A 8 -6.54 -19.21 9.11
C LEU A 8 -6.31 -17.87 9.79
N ARG A 9 -6.16 -17.87 11.10
CA ARG A 9 -5.88 -16.65 11.87
C ARG A 9 -4.54 -16.03 11.48
N ALA A 10 -3.50 -16.87 11.33
CA ALA A 10 -2.18 -16.44 10.87
C ALA A 10 -2.24 -15.88 9.44
N LYS A 11 -2.98 -16.53 8.54
CA LYS A 11 -3.15 -16.08 7.15
C LYS A 11 -3.93 -14.76 7.06
N ARG A 12 -4.94 -14.58 7.89
CA ARG A 12 -5.68 -13.30 7.99
C ARG A 12 -4.79 -12.18 8.49
N PHE A 13 -3.96 -12.46 9.49
CA PHE A 13 -3.02 -11.50 10.03
C PHE A 13 -2.02 -11.06 8.95
N GLU A 14 -1.43 -12.01 8.22
CA GLU A 14 -0.48 -11.72 7.14
C GLU A 14 -1.12 -10.91 6.02
N ALA A 15 -2.35 -11.26 5.61
CA ALA A 15 -3.10 -10.51 4.60
C ALA A 15 -3.37 -9.07 5.06
N SER A 16 -3.71 -8.88 6.32
CA SER A 16 -3.95 -7.56 6.92
C SER A 16 -2.67 -6.73 6.97
N GLU A 17 -1.55 -7.33 7.42
CA GLU A 17 -0.27 -6.63 7.54
C GLU A 17 0.30 -6.23 6.17
N THR A 18 0.19 -7.10 5.17
CA THR A 18 0.63 -6.79 3.81
C THR A 18 -0.23 -5.69 3.17
N ALA A 19 -1.55 -5.70 3.39
CA ALA A 19 -2.45 -4.66 2.93
C ALA A 19 -2.14 -3.31 3.60
N ARG A 20 -1.84 -3.31 4.89
CA ARG A 20 -1.45 -2.12 5.65
C ARG A 20 -0.15 -1.53 5.12
N LYS A 21 0.84 -2.37 4.82
CA LYS A 21 2.12 -1.92 4.25
C LYS A 21 1.92 -1.21 2.90
N VAL A 22 1.04 -1.74 2.04
CA VAL A 22 0.68 -1.10 0.78
C VAL A 22 0.07 0.29 1.03
N GLY A 23 -0.89 0.38 1.94
CA GLY A 23 -1.54 1.64 2.30
C GLY A 23 -0.57 2.68 2.84
N ASP A 24 0.36 2.26 3.70
CA ASP A 24 1.38 3.14 4.29
C ASP A 24 2.33 3.68 3.21
N LEU A 25 2.77 2.83 2.28
CA LEU A 25 3.63 3.25 1.17
C LEU A 25 2.93 4.22 0.22
N GLU A 26 1.67 3.94 -0.12
CA GLU A 26 0.85 4.84 -0.94
C GLU A 26 0.69 6.21 -0.28
N HIS A 27 0.47 6.22 1.03
CA HIS A 27 0.34 7.46 1.81
C HIS A 27 1.64 8.27 1.80
N MET A 28 2.79 7.62 2.01
CA MET A 28 4.10 8.26 1.97
C MET A 28 4.39 8.88 0.60
N ILE A 29 4.06 8.17 -0.48
CA ILE A 29 4.23 8.66 -1.85
C ILE A 29 3.39 9.93 -2.05
N ARG A 30 2.12 9.91 -1.63
CA ARG A 30 1.24 11.08 -1.75
C ARG A 30 1.77 12.29 -0.98
N GLU A 31 2.29 12.07 0.23
CA GLU A 31 2.89 13.15 1.02
C GLU A 31 4.12 13.74 0.33
N PHE A 32 4.98 12.91 -0.21
CA PHE A 32 6.19 13.37 -0.91
C PHE A 32 5.83 14.09 -2.22
N GLU A 33 4.82 13.61 -2.95
CA GLU A 33 4.31 14.28 -4.15
C GLU A 33 3.77 15.66 -3.80
N GLN A 34 3.06 15.81 -2.69
CA GLN A 34 2.55 17.09 -2.22
C GLN A 34 3.69 18.04 -1.86
N MET A 35 4.73 17.55 -1.19
CA MET A 35 5.92 18.33 -0.89
C MET A 35 6.61 18.82 -2.17
N ALA A 36 6.68 17.97 -3.20
CA ALA A 36 7.26 18.32 -4.49
C ALA A 36 6.45 19.43 -5.19
N ILE A 37 5.13 19.37 -5.13
CA ILE A 37 4.23 20.40 -5.65
C ILE A 37 4.48 21.73 -4.93
N ASP A 38 4.59 21.70 -3.61
CA ASP A 38 4.84 22.91 -2.80
C ASP A 38 6.19 23.52 -3.14
N LEU A 39 7.23 22.70 -3.33
CA LEU A 39 8.54 23.17 -3.77
C LEU A 39 8.50 23.79 -5.17
N ASN A 40 7.74 23.21 -6.11
CA ASN A 40 7.55 23.78 -7.43
C ASN A 40 6.92 25.18 -7.36
N ARG A 41 5.94 25.37 -6.47
CA ARG A 41 5.31 26.68 -6.26
C ARG A 41 6.32 27.70 -5.69
N GLN A 42 7.13 27.28 -4.72
CA GLN A 42 8.17 28.12 -4.14
C GLN A 42 9.23 28.52 -5.17
N ILE A 43 9.65 27.58 -6.02
CA ILE A 43 10.62 27.84 -7.10
C ILE A 43 10.02 28.84 -8.09
N SER A 44 8.79 28.64 -8.55
CA SER A 44 8.11 29.52 -9.49
C SER A 44 7.95 30.94 -8.92
N ALA A 45 7.53 31.06 -7.67
CA ALA A 45 7.37 32.33 -6.98
C ALA A 45 8.70 33.07 -6.88
N GLU A 46 9.77 32.37 -6.55
CA GLU A 46 11.10 32.97 -6.42
C GLU A 46 11.67 33.40 -7.77
N GLU A 47 11.49 32.59 -8.81
CA GLU A 47 11.90 32.94 -10.17
C GLU A 47 11.13 34.15 -10.69
N ASP A 48 9.83 34.26 -10.40
CA ASP A 48 9.03 35.42 -10.76
C ASP A 48 9.47 36.67 -10.01
N ARG A 49 9.82 36.53 -8.73
CA ARG A 49 10.31 37.63 -7.90
C ARG A 49 11.63 38.17 -8.40
N THR A 50 12.58 37.32 -8.76
CA THR A 50 13.92 37.72 -9.22
C THR A 50 13.96 38.04 -10.71
N GLY A 51 13.02 37.56 -11.51
CA GLY A 51 13.01 37.64 -12.96
C GLY A 51 14.04 36.77 -13.65
N VAL A 52 14.77 35.93 -12.90
CA VAL A 52 15.79 35.02 -13.43
C VAL A 52 15.28 33.60 -13.34
N LYS A 53 15.06 32.97 -14.50
CA LYS A 53 14.55 31.60 -14.61
C LYS A 53 15.62 30.57 -15.03
N ASP A 54 16.73 31.04 -15.57
CA ASP A 54 17.83 30.18 -15.98
C ASP A 54 18.63 29.75 -14.75
N THR A 55 18.61 28.46 -14.44
CA THR A 55 19.28 27.88 -13.28
C THR A 55 20.81 27.99 -13.36
N THR A 56 21.36 28.19 -14.56
CA THR A 56 22.81 28.33 -14.79
C THR A 56 23.26 29.78 -14.68
N HIS A 57 22.34 30.75 -14.62
CA HIS A 57 22.65 32.15 -14.52
C HIS A 57 23.22 32.46 -13.13
N PHE A 58 24.28 33.32 -13.10
CA PHE A 58 24.95 33.68 -11.83
C PHE A 58 24.05 34.38 -10.82
N ALA A 59 22.99 35.06 -11.30
CA ALA A 59 22.01 35.74 -10.45
C ALA A 59 20.82 34.87 -10.07
N TYR A 60 20.82 33.58 -10.42
CA TYR A 60 19.75 32.66 -10.03
C TYR A 60 19.68 32.56 -8.50
N SER A 61 18.46 32.60 -7.96
CA SER A 61 18.22 32.58 -6.52
C SER A 61 18.83 31.37 -5.84
N THR A 62 19.61 31.57 -4.80
CA THR A 62 20.17 30.50 -3.97
C THR A 62 19.05 29.72 -3.29
N PHE A 63 17.98 30.40 -2.88
CA PHE A 63 16.79 29.76 -2.30
C PHE A 63 16.12 28.80 -3.31
N ALA A 64 15.89 29.28 -4.54
CA ALA A 64 15.30 28.46 -5.60
C ALA A 64 16.20 27.28 -5.97
N LYS A 65 17.51 27.47 -5.98
CA LYS A 65 18.50 26.42 -6.25
C LYS A 65 18.44 25.31 -5.19
N ALA A 66 18.36 25.69 -3.91
CA ALA A 66 18.20 24.74 -2.81
C ALA A 66 16.87 24.01 -2.90
N ALA A 67 15.80 24.71 -3.26
CA ALA A 67 14.48 24.10 -3.44
C ALA A 67 14.46 23.11 -4.62
N CYS A 68 15.14 23.40 -5.72
CA CYS A 68 15.33 22.49 -6.84
C CYS A 68 16.04 21.21 -6.41
N GLN A 69 17.08 21.34 -5.60
CA GLN A 69 17.82 20.18 -5.08
C GLN A 69 16.94 19.31 -4.19
N ARG A 70 16.13 19.91 -3.31
CA ARG A 70 15.17 19.19 -2.48
C ARG A 70 14.14 18.46 -3.32
N ARG A 71 13.64 19.12 -4.38
CA ARG A 71 12.69 18.49 -5.31
C ARG A 71 13.30 17.27 -5.99
N MET A 72 14.55 17.36 -6.44
CA MET A 72 15.26 16.22 -7.03
C MET A 72 15.41 15.07 -6.04
N ASN A 73 15.74 15.38 -4.78
CA ASN A 73 15.85 14.37 -3.73
C ASN A 73 14.51 13.71 -3.44
N LEU A 74 13.42 14.47 -3.40
CA LEU A 74 12.07 13.94 -3.25
C LEU A 74 11.68 13.04 -4.41
N GLN A 75 12.01 13.45 -5.64
CA GLN A 75 11.73 12.65 -6.84
C GLN A 75 12.42 11.29 -6.76
N ALA A 76 13.69 11.26 -6.37
CA ALA A 76 14.45 10.03 -6.17
C ALA A 76 13.82 9.16 -5.07
N SER A 77 13.37 9.77 -3.98
CA SER A 77 12.69 9.07 -2.89
C SER A 77 11.35 8.47 -3.35
N ILE A 78 10.58 9.21 -4.14
CA ILE A 78 9.31 8.74 -4.71
C ILE A 78 9.54 7.52 -5.62
N GLU A 79 10.57 7.57 -6.46
CA GLU A 79 10.93 6.43 -7.32
C GLU A 79 11.30 5.19 -6.50
N GLY A 80 12.08 5.38 -5.43
CA GLY A 80 12.43 4.30 -4.50
C GLY A 80 11.20 3.72 -3.80
N LEU A 81 10.29 4.58 -3.34
CA LEU A 81 9.03 4.16 -2.71
C LEU A 81 8.11 3.46 -3.70
N ALA A 82 8.07 3.89 -4.96
CA ALA A 82 7.27 3.25 -6.01
C ALA A 82 7.73 1.80 -6.26
N ALA A 83 9.05 1.56 -6.27
CA ALA A 83 9.60 0.21 -6.39
C ALA A 83 9.22 -0.66 -5.19
N LYS A 84 9.28 -0.11 -3.97
CA LYS A 84 8.85 -0.80 -2.75
C LYS A 84 7.35 -1.09 -2.76
N LEU A 85 6.56 -0.16 -3.28
CA LEU A 85 5.11 -0.32 -3.41
C LEU A 85 4.77 -1.47 -4.35
N ASP A 86 5.44 -1.56 -5.50
CA ASP A 86 5.23 -2.67 -6.45
C ASP A 86 5.52 -4.02 -5.80
N ALA A 87 6.60 -4.13 -5.04
CA ALA A 87 6.94 -5.34 -4.28
C ALA A 87 5.90 -5.64 -3.19
N ALA A 88 5.45 -4.61 -2.47
CA ALA A 88 4.44 -4.75 -1.42
C ALA A 88 3.08 -5.19 -1.98
N ILE A 89 2.69 -4.71 -3.16
CA ILE A 89 1.46 -5.12 -3.84
C ILE A 89 1.53 -6.61 -4.18
N ARG A 90 2.67 -7.09 -4.67
CA ARG A 90 2.86 -8.52 -4.97
C ARG A 90 2.79 -9.37 -3.70
N GLU A 91 3.38 -8.93 -2.60
CA GLU A 91 3.29 -9.61 -1.30
C GLU A 91 1.84 -9.68 -0.81
N ARG A 92 1.12 -8.54 -0.90
CA ARG A 92 -0.29 -8.46 -0.51
C ARG A 92 -1.14 -9.42 -1.33
N ASP A 93 -0.98 -9.42 -2.64
CA ASP A 93 -1.75 -10.27 -3.54
C ASP A 93 -1.48 -11.75 -3.27
N ALA A 94 -0.22 -12.11 -3.02
CA ALA A 94 0.15 -13.48 -2.62
C ALA A 94 -0.48 -13.87 -1.28
N ALA A 95 -0.45 -12.98 -0.29
CA ALA A 95 -1.04 -13.24 1.03
C ALA A 95 -2.57 -13.39 0.95
N GLN A 96 -3.23 -12.58 0.13
CA GLN A 96 -4.67 -12.68 -0.11
C GLN A 96 -5.04 -13.98 -0.82
N ALA A 97 -4.24 -14.40 -1.80
CA ALA A 97 -4.43 -15.67 -2.51
C ALA A 97 -4.25 -16.86 -1.56
N ASP A 98 -3.23 -16.82 -0.70
CA ASP A 98 -2.98 -17.85 0.32
C ASP A 98 -4.16 -17.95 1.31
N LEU A 99 -4.66 -16.81 1.76
CA LEU A 99 -5.82 -16.78 2.64
C LEU A 99 -7.05 -17.36 1.97
N ALA A 100 -7.33 -16.98 0.72
CA ALA A 100 -8.46 -17.47 -0.05
C ALA A 100 -8.39 -19.00 -0.23
N ALA A 101 -7.19 -19.52 -0.53
CA ALA A 101 -6.96 -20.95 -0.67
C ALA A 101 -7.17 -21.69 0.66
N ALA A 102 -6.66 -21.13 1.76
CA ALA A 102 -6.80 -21.72 3.10
C ALA A 102 -8.24 -21.66 3.62
N ALA A 103 -9.03 -20.71 3.16
CA ALA A 103 -10.43 -20.55 3.57
C ALA A 103 -11.38 -21.52 2.84
N ILE A 104 -10.93 -22.16 1.74
CA ILE A 104 -11.75 -23.15 1.03
C ILE A 104 -11.98 -24.35 1.97
N PRO A 105 -13.25 -24.71 2.27
CA PRO A 105 -13.52 -25.84 3.15
C PRO A 105 -13.05 -27.15 2.53
N ASP A 106 -12.53 -28.06 3.38
CA ASP A 106 -12.25 -29.43 2.97
C ASP A 106 -13.59 -30.08 2.53
N PRO A 107 -13.62 -30.80 1.41
CA PRO A 107 -14.82 -31.54 1.00
C PRO A 107 -15.41 -32.45 2.10
N ARG A 108 -14.56 -32.98 2.96
CA ARG A 108 -15.00 -33.79 4.12
C ARG A 108 -15.76 -32.96 5.14
N ASP A 109 -15.36 -31.75 5.38
CA ASP A 109 -16.01 -30.81 6.31
C ASP A 109 -17.37 -30.37 5.78
N GLN A 110 -17.47 -30.13 4.48
CA GLN A 110 -18.73 -29.80 3.82
C GLN A 110 -19.77 -30.93 3.97
N VAL A 111 -19.35 -32.14 3.78
CA VAL A 111 -20.22 -33.33 3.96
C VAL A 111 -20.70 -33.43 5.40
N ARG A 112 -19.85 -33.25 6.38
CA ARG A 112 -20.21 -33.24 7.81
C ARG A 112 -21.19 -32.12 8.13
N SER A 113 -21.01 -30.95 7.60
CA SER A 113 -21.88 -29.79 7.79
C SER A 113 -23.30 -30.08 7.22
N ARG A 114 -23.39 -30.65 6.03
CA ARG A 114 -24.65 -31.05 5.39
C ARG A 114 -25.37 -32.10 6.23
N ARG A 115 -24.67 -33.11 6.72
CA ARG A 115 -25.23 -34.15 7.60
C ARG A 115 -25.79 -33.57 8.90
N ARG A 116 -25.14 -32.59 9.48
CA ARG A 116 -25.62 -31.87 10.68
C ARG A 116 -26.89 -31.09 10.40
N MET A 117 -26.97 -30.41 9.26
CA MET A 117 -28.16 -29.68 8.84
C MET A 117 -29.35 -30.61 8.60
N ASP A 118 -29.13 -31.73 7.92
CA ASP A 118 -30.17 -32.75 7.67
C ASP A 118 -30.73 -33.34 8.97
N ARG A 119 -29.87 -33.62 9.94
CA ARG A 119 -30.29 -34.08 11.28
C ARG A 119 -31.09 -33.02 12.03
N GLY A 120 -30.66 -31.74 11.93
CA GLY A 120 -31.35 -30.61 12.55
C GLY A 120 -32.74 -30.41 11.97
N SER A 121 -32.91 -30.45 10.65
CA SER A 121 -34.20 -30.28 10.01
C SER A 121 -35.13 -31.51 10.24
N GLY A 122 -34.57 -32.71 10.36
CA GLY A 122 -35.35 -33.90 10.74
C GLY A 122 -35.90 -33.83 12.16
N ALA A 123 -35.18 -33.22 13.10
CA ALA A 123 -35.62 -33.04 14.47
C ALA A 123 -36.69 -31.96 14.64
N THR A 124 -36.74 -30.96 13.75
CA THR A 124 -37.72 -29.87 13.81
C THR A 124 -39.05 -30.19 13.14
N MET A 125 -39.16 -31.30 12.42
CA MET A 125 -40.40 -31.73 11.74
C MET A 125 -41.30 -32.59 12.61
N ARG A 126 -41.00 -32.81 13.85
CA ARG A 126 -41.85 -33.45 14.82
C ARG A 126 -42.48 -32.37 15.70
#